data_cc3c00382a0986cefd717694728f72bd
#
_entry.id   cc3c00382a0986cefd717694728f72bd
#
_cell.length_a   1.000
_cell.length_b   1.000
_cell.length_c   1.000
_cell.angle_alpha   90.00
_cell.angle_beta   90.00
_cell.angle_gamma   90.00
#
_symmetry.space_group_name_H-M   'P 1'
#
loop_
_entity.id
_entity.type
_entity.pdbx_description
1 polymer ?
#
loop_
_entity_poly.entity_id
_entity_poly.type
_entity_poly.pdbx_seq_one_letter_code
_entity_poly.pdbx_strand_id
1 'polypeptide(L)'
;MLVVYFKTLQQNLLKHKPSHLEDELCFAVYSTQKLYNRFYSIVLKRYGLTYVQYTTMLVLWEKQRPMMVKELGERLKLDSGTLTPLLNRLEKQGWVVRNRNFEDGRCVMVELTPKALSLEHDVKHHIQDCVLPIVMTESEYRECVNVLYEISDK
;
A
#
# COMPACT_ATOMS: atom_id res chain seq x y z
N MET A 1 -19.28 16.87 -12.56
CA MET A 1 -17.88 17.25 -12.30
C MET A 1 -16.88 16.28 -12.94
N LEU A 2 -17.01 14.97 -12.76
CA LEU A 2 -16.14 13.97 -13.44
C LEU A 2 -16.15 14.06 -14.98
N VAL A 3 -17.32 14.23 -15.60
CA VAL A 3 -17.46 14.30 -17.06
C VAL A 3 -16.79 15.52 -17.68
N VAL A 4 -16.74 16.65 -16.96
CA VAL A 4 -16.05 17.88 -17.40
C VAL A 4 -14.53 17.71 -17.28
N TYR A 5 -14.07 17.06 -16.22
CA TYR A 5 -12.67 16.72 -16.02
C TYR A 5 -12.12 15.83 -17.14
N PHE A 6 -12.89 14.82 -17.55
CA PHE A 6 -12.53 13.95 -18.69
C PHE A 6 -12.48 14.70 -20.03
N LYS A 7 -13.32 15.70 -20.26
CA LYS A 7 -13.31 16.48 -21.52
C LYS A 7 -12.09 17.38 -21.67
N THR A 8 -11.56 17.93 -20.56
CA THR A 8 -10.37 18.79 -20.58
C THR A 8 -9.08 17.97 -20.78
N LEU A 9 -9.07 16.72 -20.35
CA LEU A 9 -7.94 15.79 -20.55
C LEU A 9 -7.86 15.22 -22.00
N GLN A 10 -8.92 15.35 -22.80
CA GLN A 10 -8.95 14.76 -24.16
C GLN A 10 -7.95 15.40 -25.14
N GLN A 11 -7.35 16.55 -24.83
CA GLN A 11 -6.40 17.19 -25.73
C GLN A 11 -4.98 16.60 -25.68
N ASN A 12 -4.63 15.79 -24.65
CA ASN A 12 -3.30 15.18 -24.49
C ASN A 12 -3.34 13.68 -24.22
N LEU A 13 -4.50 13.02 -24.37
CA LEU A 13 -4.61 11.59 -24.15
C LEU A 13 -4.03 10.80 -25.33
N LEU A 14 -3.31 9.75 -25.02
CA LEU A 14 -2.89 8.71 -25.94
C LEU A 14 -4.03 8.40 -26.94
N LYS A 15 -3.76 8.57 -28.23
CA LYS A 15 -4.69 8.16 -29.32
C LYS A 15 -4.81 6.63 -29.42
N HIS A 16 -4.17 5.91 -28.50
CA HIS A 16 -4.22 4.45 -28.46
C HIS A 16 -5.59 4.00 -27.97
N LYS A 17 -6.29 3.28 -28.86
CA LYS A 17 -7.55 2.61 -28.53
C LYS A 17 -7.24 1.11 -28.48
N PRO A 18 -7.15 0.54 -27.27
CA PRO A 18 -6.93 -0.90 -27.15
C PRO A 18 -8.07 -1.65 -27.84
N SER A 19 -7.74 -2.65 -28.63
CA SER A 19 -8.69 -3.51 -29.35
C SER A 19 -8.66 -4.96 -28.88
N HIS A 20 -7.63 -5.32 -28.13
CA HIS A 20 -7.43 -6.64 -27.55
C HIS A 20 -7.20 -6.52 -26.05
N LEU A 21 -7.48 -7.60 -25.32
CA LEU A 21 -7.33 -7.62 -23.86
C LEU A 21 -5.90 -7.33 -23.41
N GLU A 22 -4.93 -7.80 -24.18
CA GLU A 22 -3.49 -7.64 -23.92
C GLU A 22 -3.01 -6.20 -24.08
N ASP A 23 -3.76 -5.37 -24.81
CA ASP A 23 -3.47 -3.95 -25.02
C ASP A 23 -4.08 -3.06 -23.92
N GLU A 24 -4.92 -3.63 -23.05
CA GLU A 24 -5.61 -2.91 -21.99
C GLU A 24 -4.70 -2.68 -20.78
N LEU A 25 -4.34 -1.41 -20.54
CA LEU A 25 -3.54 -1.03 -19.38
C LEU A 25 -4.18 -1.47 -18.06
N CYS A 26 -5.50 -1.28 -17.92
CA CYS A 26 -6.23 -1.67 -16.73
C CYS A 26 -6.14 -3.18 -16.47
N PHE A 27 -6.16 -4.00 -17.53
CA PHE A 27 -6.02 -5.44 -17.41
C PHE A 27 -4.59 -5.84 -17.04
N ALA A 28 -3.58 -5.17 -17.59
CA ALA A 28 -2.18 -5.39 -17.21
C ALA A 28 -1.95 -5.08 -15.73
N VAL A 29 -2.45 -3.95 -15.23
CA VAL A 29 -2.40 -3.57 -13.82
C VAL A 29 -3.13 -4.60 -12.94
N TYR A 30 -4.35 -4.99 -13.33
CA TYR A 30 -5.14 -5.99 -12.60
C TYR A 30 -4.42 -7.35 -12.50
N SER A 31 -3.87 -7.83 -13.62
CA SER A 31 -3.17 -9.10 -13.69
C SER A 31 -1.90 -9.10 -12.84
N THR A 32 -1.15 -8.01 -12.91
CA THR A 32 0.04 -7.78 -12.09
C THR A 32 -0.33 -7.74 -10.60
N GLN A 33 -1.38 -7.01 -10.23
CA GLN A 33 -1.85 -6.95 -8.85
C GLN A 33 -2.25 -8.33 -8.30
N LYS A 34 -2.90 -9.18 -9.11
CA LYS A 34 -3.22 -10.56 -8.71
C LYS A 34 -1.96 -11.38 -8.41
N LEU A 35 -0.92 -11.24 -9.25
CA LEU A 35 0.36 -11.92 -9.04
C LEU A 35 1.01 -11.47 -7.73
N TYR A 36 1.11 -10.15 -7.50
CA TYR A 36 1.65 -9.59 -6.27
C TYR A 36 0.86 -9.99 -5.03
N ASN A 37 -0.47 -9.94 -5.09
CA ASN A 37 -1.32 -10.36 -3.98
C ASN A 37 -1.09 -11.84 -3.61
N ARG A 38 -0.96 -12.72 -4.61
CA ARG A 38 -0.64 -14.14 -4.38
C ARG A 38 0.75 -14.29 -3.74
N PHE A 39 1.75 -13.62 -4.26
CA PHE A 39 3.11 -13.62 -3.71
C PHE A 39 3.11 -13.20 -2.24
N TYR A 40 2.58 -12.00 -1.93
CA TYR A 40 2.56 -11.51 -0.57
C TYR A 40 1.70 -12.36 0.37
N SER A 41 0.63 -13.00 -0.11
CA SER A 41 -0.18 -13.91 0.70
C SER A 41 0.61 -15.15 1.17
N ILE A 42 1.57 -15.60 0.36
CA ILE A 42 2.45 -16.72 0.69
C ILE A 42 3.55 -16.27 1.64
N VAL A 43 4.27 -15.22 1.27
CA VAL A 43 5.46 -14.74 1.99
C VAL A 43 5.09 -14.20 3.39
N LEU A 44 4.00 -13.45 3.50
CA LEU A 44 3.56 -12.85 4.75
C LEU A 44 2.80 -13.80 5.67
N LYS A 45 2.46 -15.01 5.22
CA LYS A 45 1.66 -15.97 5.99
C LYS A 45 2.28 -16.31 7.34
N ARG A 46 3.60 -16.47 7.41
CA ARG A 46 4.33 -16.81 8.65
C ARG A 46 4.20 -15.70 9.72
N TYR A 47 3.95 -14.47 9.31
CA TYR A 47 3.76 -13.31 10.19
C TYR A 47 2.30 -13.03 10.51
N GLY A 48 1.36 -13.73 9.86
CA GLY A 48 -0.07 -13.50 9.97
C GLY A 48 -0.51 -12.17 9.36
N LEU A 49 0.27 -11.60 8.44
CA LEU A 49 -0.01 -10.32 7.79
C LEU A 49 -0.62 -10.51 6.39
N THR A 50 -1.55 -9.64 6.04
CA THR A 50 -1.95 -9.41 4.65
C THR A 50 -1.07 -8.33 4.03
N TYR A 51 -1.09 -8.20 2.69
CA TYR A 51 -0.33 -7.15 2.00
C TYR A 51 -0.65 -5.73 2.52
N VAL A 52 -1.94 -5.40 2.68
CA VAL A 52 -2.35 -4.07 3.18
C VAL A 52 -1.92 -3.85 4.63
N GLN A 53 -1.91 -4.89 5.47
CA GLN A 53 -1.35 -4.80 6.82
C GLN A 53 0.16 -4.60 6.79
N TYR A 54 0.87 -5.29 5.91
CA TYR A 54 2.31 -5.10 5.72
C TYR A 54 2.65 -3.68 5.24
N THR A 55 1.92 -3.12 4.26
CA THR A 55 2.14 -1.72 3.83
C THR A 55 1.88 -0.72 4.96
N THR A 56 0.91 -1.00 5.82
CA THR A 56 0.68 -0.22 7.04
C THR A 56 1.89 -0.28 7.98
N MET A 57 2.45 -1.48 8.19
CA MET A 57 3.65 -1.65 8.99
C MET A 57 4.86 -0.93 8.38
N LEU A 58 5.01 -0.94 7.03
CA LEU A 58 6.08 -0.21 6.37
C LEU A 58 6.04 1.30 6.67
N VAL A 59 4.85 1.91 6.62
CA VAL A 59 4.68 3.33 6.96
C VAL A 59 5.04 3.61 8.40
N LEU A 60 4.59 2.77 9.33
CA LEU A 60 4.88 2.94 10.77
C LEU A 60 6.37 2.72 11.08
N TRP A 61 7.01 1.71 10.48
CA TRP A 61 8.44 1.46 10.63
C TRP A 61 9.31 2.58 10.04
N GLU A 62 8.89 3.18 8.91
CA GLU A 62 9.58 4.35 8.33
C GLU A 62 9.55 5.55 9.27
N LYS A 63 8.41 5.82 9.89
CA LYS A 63 8.22 6.99 10.74
C LYS A 63 8.81 6.84 12.14
N GLN A 64 8.82 5.62 12.69
CA GLN A 64 9.32 5.29 14.03
C GLN A 64 8.79 6.21 15.15
N ARG A 65 7.59 6.74 14.96
CA ARG A 65 6.87 7.58 15.93
C ARG A 65 5.38 7.28 15.90
N PRO A 66 4.62 7.63 16.93
CA PRO A 66 3.17 7.59 16.90
C PRO A 66 2.63 8.41 15.72
N MET A 67 1.63 7.87 15.03
CA MET A 67 0.97 8.53 13.90
C MET A 67 -0.52 8.67 14.17
N MET A 68 -1.13 9.78 13.76
CA MET A 68 -2.58 9.90 13.76
C MET A 68 -3.19 8.92 12.75
N VAL A 69 -4.34 8.31 13.11
CA VAL A 69 -5.09 7.43 12.19
C VAL A 69 -5.38 8.14 10.87
N LYS A 70 -5.70 9.44 10.92
CA LYS A 70 -5.94 10.25 9.72
C LYS A 70 -4.68 10.34 8.83
N GLU A 71 -3.52 10.69 9.41
CA GLU A 71 -2.23 10.76 8.70
C GLU A 71 -1.88 9.42 8.03
N LEU A 72 -2.11 8.32 8.75
CA LEU A 72 -1.88 6.98 8.25
C LEU A 72 -2.81 6.63 7.07
N GLY A 73 -4.09 7.01 7.16
CA GLY A 73 -5.06 6.82 6.07
C GLY A 73 -4.69 7.59 4.80
N GLU A 74 -4.30 8.85 4.94
CA GLU A 74 -3.83 9.67 3.84
C GLU A 74 -2.59 9.07 3.15
N ARG A 75 -1.62 8.61 3.94
CA ARG A 75 -0.40 7.97 3.43
C ARG A 75 -0.68 6.67 2.67
N LEU A 76 -1.63 5.87 3.16
CA LEU A 76 -2.02 4.59 2.57
C LEU A 76 -3.07 4.73 1.47
N LYS A 77 -3.60 5.94 1.25
CA LYS A 77 -4.75 6.21 0.36
C LYS A 77 -5.98 5.33 0.73
N LEU A 78 -6.22 5.16 2.04
CA LEU A 78 -7.33 4.39 2.59
C LEU A 78 -8.32 5.29 3.32
N ASP A 79 -9.61 5.03 3.07
CA ASP A 79 -10.68 5.66 3.85
C ASP A 79 -10.79 5.07 5.27
N SER A 80 -11.48 5.79 6.16
CA SER A 80 -11.64 5.39 7.56
C SER A 80 -12.43 4.08 7.74
N GLY A 81 -13.35 3.78 6.81
CA GLY A 81 -14.12 2.53 6.82
C GLY A 81 -13.25 1.30 6.58
N THR A 82 -12.23 1.44 5.75
CA THR A 82 -11.25 0.38 5.45
C THR A 82 -10.15 0.33 6.52
N LEU A 83 -9.65 1.49 6.96
CA LEU A 83 -8.53 1.57 7.89
C LEU A 83 -8.87 1.10 9.30
N THR A 84 -10.07 1.41 9.82
CA THR A 84 -10.47 1.02 11.17
C THR A 84 -10.50 -0.50 11.39
N PRO A 85 -11.15 -1.31 10.53
CA PRO A 85 -11.09 -2.78 10.66
C PRO A 85 -9.69 -3.35 10.49
N LEU A 86 -8.86 -2.73 9.65
CA LEU A 86 -7.47 -3.13 9.43
C LEU A 86 -6.65 -2.94 10.72
N LEU A 87 -6.73 -1.76 11.33
CA LEU A 87 -6.04 -1.46 12.59
C LEU A 87 -6.54 -2.33 13.75
N ASN A 88 -7.86 -2.63 13.80
CA ASN A 88 -8.41 -3.57 14.78
C ASN A 88 -7.76 -4.96 14.69
N ARG A 89 -7.49 -5.44 13.48
CA ARG A 89 -6.82 -6.73 13.27
C ARG A 89 -5.35 -6.68 13.67
N LEU A 90 -4.62 -5.63 13.27
CA LEU A 90 -3.22 -5.45 13.66
C LEU A 90 -3.05 -5.34 15.19
N GLU A 91 -3.96 -4.65 15.86
CA GLU A 91 -3.97 -4.52 17.31
C GLU A 91 -4.24 -5.88 18.00
N LYS A 92 -5.25 -6.63 17.54
CA LYS A 92 -5.53 -7.99 18.03
C LYS A 92 -4.36 -8.96 17.83
N GLN A 93 -3.58 -8.77 16.78
CA GLN A 93 -2.39 -9.56 16.47
C GLN A 93 -1.14 -9.08 17.23
N GLY A 94 -1.25 -7.98 17.96
CA GLY A 94 -0.17 -7.39 18.74
C GLY A 94 0.91 -6.70 17.92
N TRP A 95 0.57 -6.19 16.74
CA TRP A 95 1.49 -5.39 15.91
C TRP A 95 1.49 -3.92 16.28
N VAL A 96 0.32 -3.38 16.62
CA VAL A 96 0.14 -1.98 16.98
C VAL A 96 -0.67 -1.86 18.26
N VAL A 97 -0.59 -0.70 18.91
CA VAL A 97 -1.51 -0.23 19.95
C VAL A 97 -2.13 1.08 19.50
N ARG A 98 -3.36 1.34 19.94
CA ARG A 98 -4.05 2.61 19.67
C ARG A 98 -4.34 3.32 20.97
N ASN A 99 -3.86 4.55 21.07
CA ASN A 99 -4.06 5.41 22.25
C ASN A 99 -4.79 6.67 21.83
N ARG A 100 -5.67 7.17 22.68
CA ARG A 100 -6.24 8.51 22.48
C ARG A 100 -5.15 9.53 22.86
N ASN A 101 -5.02 10.58 22.03
CA ASN A 101 -4.12 11.66 22.37
C ASN A 101 -4.61 12.34 23.65
N PHE A 102 -3.69 12.54 24.62
CA PHE A 102 -4.01 13.17 25.90
C PHE A 102 -4.38 14.65 25.75
N GLU A 103 -3.84 15.34 24.74
CA GLU A 103 -4.10 16.77 24.48
C GLU A 103 -5.39 17.00 23.67
N ASP A 104 -5.71 16.10 22.76
CA ASP A 104 -6.96 16.12 22.00
C ASP A 104 -7.59 14.72 21.96
N GLY A 105 -8.54 14.48 22.86
CA GLY A 105 -9.23 13.20 23.01
C GLY A 105 -10.00 12.74 21.76
N ARG A 106 -10.06 13.57 20.70
CA ARG A 106 -10.65 13.23 19.41
C ARG A 106 -9.64 12.55 18.48
N CYS A 107 -8.34 12.68 18.76
CA CYS A 107 -7.28 12.11 17.92
C CYS A 107 -6.87 10.74 18.46
N VAL A 108 -6.95 9.72 17.60
CA VAL A 108 -6.44 8.38 17.89
C VAL A 108 -5.05 8.25 17.26
N MET A 109 -4.08 7.91 18.10
CA MET A 109 -2.69 7.62 17.73
C MET A 109 -2.48 6.13 17.56
N VAL A 110 -1.67 5.74 16.59
CA VAL A 110 -1.23 4.36 16.33
C VAL A 110 0.26 4.29 16.58
N GLU A 111 0.68 3.30 17.36
CA GLU A 111 2.07 3.07 17.75
C GLU A 111 2.47 1.62 17.49
N LEU A 112 3.75 1.40 17.18
CA LEU A 112 4.32 0.07 17.08
C LEU A 112 4.48 -0.57 18.45
N THR A 113 4.19 -1.85 18.56
CA THR A 113 4.51 -2.63 19.76
C THR A 113 6.00 -3.02 19.78
N PRO A 114 6.56 -3.41 20.94
CA PRO A 114 7.90 -4.00 20.99
C PRO A 114 8.07 -5.23 20.08
N LYS A 115 7.03 -6.06 19.96
CA LYS A 115 6.99 -7.16 18.99
C LYS A 115 7.16 -6.68 17.56
N ALA A 116 6.43 -5.65 17.17
CA ALA A 116 6.50 -5.10 15.82
C ALA A 116 7.87 -4.53 15.48
N LEU A 117 8.50 -3.86 16.44
CA LEU A 117 9.86 -3.33 16.32
C LEU A 117 10.90 -4.44 16.19
N SER A 118 10.80 -5.49 17.00
CA SER A 118 11.76 -6.60 16.97
C SER A 118 11.66 -7.44 15.69
N LEU A 119 10.50 -7.49 15.04
CA LEU A 119 10.28 -8.26 13.82
C LEU A 119 10.49 -7.46 12.53
N GLU A 120 10.72 -6.15 12.59
CA GLU A 120 10.90 -5.30 11.41
C GLU A 120 11.93 -5.85 10.42
N HIS A 121 13.14 -6.10 10.94
CA HIS A 121 14.25 -6.59 10.12
C HIS A 121 13.94 -7.96 9.50
N ASP A 122 13.42 -8.91 10.30
CA ASP A 122 13.11 -10.25 9.83
C ASP A 122 12.02 -10.25 8.73
N VAL A 123 10.97 -9.44 8.91
CA VAL A 123 9.90 -9.31 7.90
C VAL A 123 10.44 -8.73 6.60
N LYS A 124 11.20 -7.61 6.68
CA LYS A 124 11.75 -6.93 5.49
C LYS A 124 12.73 -7.83 4.74
N HIS A 125 13.65 -8.45 5.45
CA HIS A 125 14.67 -9.34 4.88
C HIS A 125 14.03 -10.57 4.22
N HIS A 126 13.09 -11.21 4.91
CA HIS A 126 12.39 -12.36 4.36
C HIS A 126 11.65 -12.05 3.04
N ILE A 127 11.06 -10.87 2.92
CA ILE A 127 10.40 -10.45 1.68
C ILE A 127 11.44 -10.20 0.58
N GLN A 128 12.58 -9.58 0.91
CA GLN A 128 13.66 -9.35 -0.05
C GLN A 128 14.29 -10.65 -0.57
N ASP A 129 14.42 -11.66 0.29
CA ASP A 129 14.93 -12.98 -0.09
C ASP A 129 13.95 -13.76 -0.96
N CYS A 130 12.66 -13.51 -0.80
CA CYS A 130 11.62 -14.13 -1.62
C CYS A 130 11.49 -13.39 -2.95
N VAL A 131 12.39 -13.64 -3.88
CA VAL A 131 12.42 -12.98 -5.18
C VAL A 131 11.12 -13.24 -5.95
N LEU A 132 10.36 -12.18 -6.21
CA LEU A 132 9.41 -12.22 -7.32
C LEU A 132 10.24 -12.35 -8.60
N PRO A 133 9.91 -13.27 -9.52
CA PRO A 133 10.60 -13.36 -10.80
C PRO A 133 10.20 -12.17 -11.69
N ILE A 134 10.64 -10.98 -11.31
CA ILE A 134 10.52 -9.77 -12.14
C ILE A 134 11.84 -9.65 -12.90
N VAL A 135 11.78 -9.94 -14.18
CA VAL A 135 12.94 -9.73 -15.07
C VAL A 135 12.91 -8.27 -15.54
N MET A 136 13.37 -7.38 -14.66
CA MET A 136 13.49 -5.93 -14.94
C MET A 136 14.82 -5.44 -14.40
N THR A 137 15.43 -4.51 -15.11
CA THR A 137 16.54 -3.71 -14.59
C THR A 137 16.01 -2.74 -13.54
N GLU A 138 16.87 -2.23 -12.67
CA GLU A 138 16.48 -1.23 -11.66
C GLU A 138 15.86 0.03 -12.30
N SER A 139 16.37 0.44 -13.46
CA SER A 139 15.85 1.60 -14.20
C SER A 139 14.43 1.36 -14.69
N GLU A 140 14.15 0.23 -15.31
CA GLU A 140 12.81 -0.15 -15.80
C GLU A 140 11.82 -0.27 -14.64
N TYR A 141 12.24 -0.83 -13.51
CA TYR A 141 11.41 -0.92 -12.31
C TYR A 141 11.02 0.48 -11.80
N ARG A 142 11.98 1.40 -11.68
CA ARG A 142 11.74 2.77 -11.22
C ARG A 142 10.83 3.53 -12.18
N GLU A 143 11.04 3.39 -13.49
CA GLU A 143 10.19 4.01 -14.50
C GLU A 143 8.75 3.51 -14.41
N CYS A 144 8.55 2.20 -14.30
CA CYS A 144 7.23 1.59 -14.13
C CYS A 144 6.51 2.13 -12.88
N VAL A 145 7.21 2.20 -11.74
CA VAL A 145 6.66 2.74 -10.48
C VAL A 145 6.24 4.20 -10.67
N ASN A 146 7.10 5.03 -11.29
CA ASN A 146 6.81 6.45 -11.51
C ASN A 146 5.58 6.65 -12.40
N VAL A 147 5.50 5.93 -13.54
CA VAL A 147 4.33 6.01 -14.45
C VAL A 147 3.04 5.63 -13.73
N LEU A 148 3.04 4.57 -12.93
CA LEU A 148 1.86 4.15 -12.17
C LEU A 148 1.43 5.20 -11.13
N TYR A 149 2.37 5.84 -10.45
CA TYR A 149 2.06 6.94 -9.53
C TYR A 149 1.53 8.16 -10.26
N GLU A 150 2.10 8.57 -11.40
CA GLU A 150 1.57 9.66 -12.21
C GLU A 150 0.11 9.44 -12.65
N ILE A 151 -0.27 8.19 -12.90
CA ILE A 151 -1.65 7.84 -13.24
C ILE A 151 -2.55 7.92 -12.00
N SER A 152 -2.08 7.48 -10.84
CA SER A 152 -2.87 7.40 -9.61
C SER A 152 -3.03 8.72 -8.86
N ASP A 153 -2.16 9.70 -9.12
CA ASP A 153 -2.15 11.01 -8.42
C ASP A 153 -2.88 12.11 -9.21
N LYS A 154 -3.39 11.80 -10.40
CA LYS A 154 -4.26 12.66 -11.22
C LYS A 154 -5.72 12.45 -10.85
#